data_a9153efc043afa04c39644b8a18745d4
#
_entry.id   a9153efc043afa04c39644b8a18745d4
#
_cell.length_a   1.000
_cell.length_b   1.000
_cell.length_c   1.000
_cell.angle_alpha   90.00
_cell.angle_beta   90.00
_cell.angle_gamma   90.00
#
_symmetry.space_group_name_H-M   'P 1'
#
loop_
_entity.id
_entity.type
_entity.pdbx_description
1 polymer ?
#
loop_
_entity_poly.entity_id
_entity_poly.type
_entity_poly.pdbx_seq_one_letter_code
_entity_poly.pdbx_strand_id
1 'polypeptide(L)'
;SVGKKFNQKYIEGGFHFGYYEKGVVNYRQAIQNMNDYIGRLLDIGTGPAFEVLEAGCGIGATSRYLAKKYPGCHFTGISLGIEEIELAKKIQKEQNLTNITFLSGNYKNTGFQDTSFDRIFALESIVYAVQKKDVINEISRILKPHGKCVILDGFFPKNQPSSSFLKKAYRLVLSKRSIPGIVSLLEMQSYLESAGFTDIAIHNLSKNISKHYLFGGFFVSLRGLMSAEVKRLRNKVKGKTIEDTDKIIGGAGFLEMLLGITKNLGYYAIVATKK
;
A
#
# COMPACT_ATOMS: atom_id res chain seq x y z
N SER A 1 -4.07 -0.59 -23.11
CA SER A 1 -4.56 0.34 -22.09
C SER A 1 -4.52 -0.33 -20.72
N VAL A 2 -4.13 0.40 -19.70
CA VAL A 2 -4.04 -0.05 -18.29
C VAL A 2 -5.37 -0.63 -17.82
N GLY A 3 -6.52 -0.07 -18.24
CA GLY A 3 -7.85 -0.55 -17.86
C GLY A 3 -8.17 -2.01 -18.23
N LYS A 4 -7.48 -2.61 -19.21
CA LYS A 4 -7.64 -4.04 -19.54
C LYS A 4 -6.80 -4.98 -18.65
N LYS A 5 -5.83 -4.44 -17.85
CA LYS A 5 -4.95 -5.21 -16.98
C LYS A 5 -5.51 -5.37 -15.56
N PHE A 6 -6.43 -4.53 -15.13
CA PHE A 6 -7.03 -4.60 -13.81
C PHE A 6 -8.30 -5.46 -13.84
N ASN A 7 -8.25 -6.61 -13.17
CA ASN A 7 -9.42 -7.45 -12.95
C ASN A 7 -10.42 -6.68 -12.06
N GLN A 8 -11.73 -6.83 -12.29
CA GLN A 8 -12.83 -6.20 -11.52
C GLN A 8 -12.66 -6.35 -10.00
N LYS A 9 -12.04 -7.45 -9.55
CA LYS A 9 -11.66 -7.70 -8.16
C LYS A 9 -10.81 -6.58 -7.54
N TYR A 10 -9.87 -6.00 -8.29
CA TYR A 10 -8.99 -4.91 -7.83
C TYR A 10 -9.68 -3.54 -7.94
N ILE A 11 -10.57 -3.40 -8.90
CA ILE A 11 -11.37 -2.18 -9.10
C ILE A 11 -12.30 -1.94 -7.90
N GLU A 12 -12.89 -3.00 -7.35
CA GLU A 12 -13.84 -2.92 -6.24
C GLU A 12 -13.17 -2.88 -4.86
N GLY A 13 -12.04 -3.56 -4.68
CA GLY A 13 -11.47 -3.79 -3.34
C GLY A 13 -10.16 -3.09 -3.04
N GLY A 14 -9.32 -2.82 -4.05
CA GLY A 14 -7.97 -2.30 -3.89
C GLY A 14 -6.88 -3.32 -4.19
N PHE A 15 -5.67 -2.82 -4.37
CA PHE A 15 -4.47 -3.61 -4.64
C PHE A 15 -3.50 -3.54 -3.46
N HIS A 16 -3.96 -4.04 -2.31
CA HIS A 16 -3.20 -4.06 -1.06
C HIS A 16 -3.40 -5.38 -0.32
N PHE A 17 -2.64 -5.59 0.75
CA PHE A 17 -2.81 -6.76 1.61
C PHE A 17 -4.15 -6.73 2.34
N GLY A 18 -4.79 -7.89 2.42
CA GLY A 18 -6.02 -8.06 3.20
C GLY A 18 -5.72 -8.25 4.70
N TYR A 19 -6.61 -7.74 5.55
CA TYR A 19 -6.58 -7.94 6.99
C TYR A 19 -7.43 -9.16 7.37
N TYR A 20 -6.77 -10.25 7.71
CA TYR A 20 -7.40 -11.51 8.08
C TYR A 20 -7.58 -11.58 9.60
N GLU A 21 -8.80 -11.36 10.05
CA GLU A 21 -9.23 -11.64 11.43
C GLU A 21 -9.54 -13.13 11.61
N LYS A 22 -9.79 -13.55 12.87
CA LYS A 22 -10.18 -14.93 13.17
C LYS A 22 -11.44 -15.31 12.38
N GLY A 23 -11.40 -16.43 11.67
CA GLY A 23 -12.52 -16.93 10.85
C GLY A 23 -12.58 -16.37 9.42
N VAL A 24 -11.86 -15.30 9.08
CA VAL A 24 -11.83 -14.75 7.71
C VAL A 24 -10.97 -15.62 6.81
N VAL A 25 -11.56 -16.18 5.76
CA VAL A 25 -10.89 -16.99 4.73
C VAL A 25 -11.04 -16.39 3.33
N ASN A 26 -11.95 -15.46 3.15
CA ASN A 26 -12.26 -14.84 1.87
C ASN A 26 -11.39 -13.60 1.65
N TYR A 27 -10.72 -13.54 0.50
CA TYR A 27 -9.85 -12.41 0.12
C TYR A 27 -10.61 -11.08 0.05
N ARG A 28 -11.82 -11.04 -0.54
CA ARG A 28 -12.63 -9.82 -0.64
C ARG A 28 -12.97 -9.27 0.75
N GLN A 29 -13.36 -10.15 1.68
CA GLN A 29 -13.63 -9.77 3.06
C GLN A 29 -12.37 -9.23 3.75
N ALA A 30 -11.22 -9.87 3.54
CA ALA A 30 -9.97 -9.41 4.13
C ALA A 30 -9.54 -8.01 3.61
N ILE A 31 -9.77 -7.72 2.33
CA ILE A 31 -9.54 -6.38 1.75
C ILE A 31 -10.49 -5.35 2.39
N GLN A 32 -11.77 -5.66 2.52
CA GLN A 32 -12.75 -4.78 3.18
C GLN A 32 -12.38 -4.54 4.65
N ASN A 33 -11.97 -5.59 5.36
CA ASN A 33 -11.49 -5.48 6.74
C ASN A 33 -10.27 -4.55 6.87
N MET A 34 -9.35 -4.54 5.90
CA MET A 34 -8.22 -3.61 5.88
C MET A 34 -8.71 -2.16 5.70
N ASN A 35 -9.63 -1.93 4.78
CA ASN A 35 -10.22 -0.61 4.58
C ASN A 35 -10.98 -0.14 5.85
N ASP A 36 -11.72 -1.02 6.49
CA ASP A 36 -12.39 -0.74 7.76
C ASP A 36 -11.40 -0.46 8.90
N TYR A 37 -10.30 -1.20 8.93
CA TYR A 37 -9.24 -0.99 9.90
C TYR A 37 -8.61 0.40 9.77
N ILE A 38 -8.37 0.86 8.53
CA ILE A 38 -7.90 2.22 8.25
C ILE A 38 -8.92 3.25 8.76
N GLY A 39 -10.21 3.08 8.47
CA GLY A 39 -11.25 3.98 8.96
C GLY A 39 -11.28 4.10 10.49
N ARG A 40 -11.10 2.98 11.20
CA ARG A 40 -10.98 2.97 12.67
C ARG A 40 -9.73 3.69 13.17
N LEU A 41 -8.57 3.47 12.55
CA LEU A 41 -7.31 4.14 12.93
C LEU A 41 -7.35 5.66 12.70
N LEU A 42 -8.09 6.10 11.69
CA LEU A 42 -8.30 7.52 11.38
C LEU A 42 -9.32 8.18 12.31
N ASP A 43 -10.08 7.40 13.11
CA ASP A 43 -11.23 7.89 13.91
C ASP A 43 -12.25 8.66 13.06
N ILE A 44 -12.53 8.20 11.87
CA ILE A 44 -13.59 8.74 11.01
C ILE A 44 -14.90 8.00 11.28
N GLY A 45 -16.01 8.72 11.42
CA GLY A 45 -17.34 8.12 11.57
C GLY A 45 -18.04 8.36 12.90
N THR A 46 -17.34 8.86 13.93
CA THR A 46 -17.92 9.20 15.24
C THR A 46 -17.82 10.68 15.59
N GLY A 47 -17.35 11.50 14.66
CA GLY A 47 -17.05 12.91 14.87
C GLY A 47 -17.60 13.81 13.76
N PRO A 48 -17.07 15.04 13.67
CA PRO A 48 -17.40 16.00 12.61
C PRO A 48 -17.02 15.46 11.24
N ALA A 49 -17.45 16.16 10.19
CA ALA A 49 -16.98 15.94 8.83
C ALA A 49 -15.46 16.23 8.75
N PHE A 50 -14.70 15.30 8.13
CA PHE A 50 -13.25 15.43 7.98
C PHE A 50 -12.86 15.56 6.52
N GLU A 51 -11.83 16.39 6.26
CA GLU A 51 -11.05 16.37 5.04
C GLU A 51 -9.97 15.29 5.15
N VAL A 52 -10.05 14.25 4.31
CA VAL A 52 -9.19 13.05 4.38
C VAL A 52 -8.37 12.93 3.11
N LEU A 53 -7.04 12.78 3.23
CA LEU A 53 -6.15 12.53 2.10
C LEU A 53 -5.65 11.08 2.09
N GLU A 54 -5.72 10.42 0.94
CA GLU A 54 -4.96 9.19 0.64
C GLU A 54 -3.70 9.55 -0.16
N ALA A 55 -2.53 9.39 0.45
CA ALA A 55 -1.23 9.62 -0.18
C ALA A 55 -0.78 8.37 -0.95
N GLY A 56 -0.86 8.41 -2.28
CA GLY A 56 -0.57 7.27 -3.15
C GLY A 56 -1.78 6.36 -3.38
N CYS A 57 -2.90 6.93 -3.79
CA CYS A 57 -4.18 6.24 -3.91
C CYS A 57 -4.27 5.24 -5.08
N GLY A 58 -3.34 5.25 -6.03
CA GLY A 58 -3.44 4.45 -7.25
C GLY A 58 -4.79 4.67 -7.95
N ILE A 59 -5.55 3.61 -8.18
CA ILE A 59 -6.90 3.67 -8.76
C ILE A 59 -7.99 4.07 -7.76
N GLY A 60 -7.63 4.47 -6.52
CA GLY A 60 -8.52 5.04 -5.52
C GLY A 60 -9.55 4.08 -4.92
N ALA A 61 -9.28 2.80 -4.87
CA ALA A 61 -10.26 1.81 -4.40
C ALA A 61 -10.58 1.96 -2.91
N THR A 62 -9.55 2.16 -2.07
CA THR A 62 -9.71 2.36 -0.62
C THR A 62 -10.45 3.65 -0.32
N SER A 63 -10.05 4.77 -0.94
CA SER A 63 -10.76 6.05 -0.76
C SER A 63 -12.21 5.98 -1.21
N ARG A 64 -12.54 5.31 -2.33
CA ARG A 64 -13.94 5.12 -2.74
C ARG A 64 -14.74 4.26 -1.76
N TYR A 65 -14.11 3.22 -1.19
CA TYR A 65 -14.74 2.40 -0.16
C TYR A 65 -15.08 3.24 1.08
N LEU A 66 -14.10 4.02 1.56
CA LEU A 66 -14.28 4.88 2.74
C LEU A 66 -15.28 6.02 2.47
N ALA A 67 -15.25 6.64 1.29
CA ALA A 67 -16.19 7.68 0.90
C ALA A 67 -17.65 7.19 0.91
N LYS A 68 -17.90 5.96 0.46
CA LYS A 68 -19.23 5.31 0.57
C LYS A 68 -19.65 5.09 2.01
N LYS A 69 -18.70 4.65 2.85
CA LYS A 69 -18.97 4.28 4.23
C LYS A 69 -19.15 5.51 5.14
N TYR A 70 -18.47 6.60 4.83
CA TYR A 70 -18.44 7.83 5.62
C TYR A 70 -18.88 9.03 4.77
N PRO A 71 -20.17 9.14 4.44
CA PRO A 71 -20.67 10.16 3.51
C PRO A 71 -20.53 11.60 4.02
N GLY A 72 -20.34 11.80 5.33
CA GLY A 72 -20.08 13.11 5.93
C GLY A 72 -18.64 13.59 5.77
N CYS A 73 -17.68 12.74 5.39
CA CYS A 73 -16.30 13.11 5.16
C CYS A 73 -16.06 13.38 3.66
N HIS A 74 -15.13 14.28 3.35
CA HIS A 74 -14.63 14.46 1.99
C HIS A 74 -13.25 13.80 1.85
N PHE A 75 -13.08 13.02 0.79
CA PHE A 75 -11.84 12.29 0.51
C PHE A 75 -11.11 12.91 -0.68
N THR A 76 -9.80 13.00 -0.58
CA THR A 76 -8.91 13.34 -1.70
C THR A 76 -7.92 12.21 -1.90
N GLY A 77 -7.81 11.69 -3.12
CA GLY A 77 -6.77 10.72 -3.47
C GLY A 77 -5.74 11.35 -4.40
N ILE A 78 -4.43 11.22 -4.06
CA ILE A 78 -3.33 11.71 -4.92
C ILE A 78 -2.43 10.54 -5.34
N SER A 79 -2.09 10.47 -6.63
CA SER A 79 -1.13 9.49 -7.18
C SER A 79 -0.36 10.08 -8.37
N LEU A 80 0.86 9.57 -8.62
CA LEU A 80 1.68 9.95 -9.78
C LEU A 80 1.14 9.39 -11.10
N GLY A 81 0.42 8.26 -11.05
CA GLY A 81 -0.07 7.56 -12.23
C GLY A 81 -1.26 8.26 -12.88
N ILE A 82 -1.05 9.01 -13.96
CA ILE A 82 -2.12 9.73 -14.67
C ILE A 82 -3.22 8.75 -15.13
N GLU A 83 -2.86 7.61 -15.70
CA GLU A 83 -3.83 6.60 -16.16
C GLU A 83 -4.61 5.98 -14.99
N GLU A 84 -3.99 5.83 -13.81
CA GLU A 84 -4.63 5.36 -12.59
C GLU A 84 -5.66 6.37 -12.09
N ILE A 85 -5.32 7.65 -12.09
CA ILE A 85 -6.22 8.74 -11.68
C ILE A 85 -7.40 8.88 -12.64
N GLU A 86 -7.19 8.79 -13.94
CA GLU A 86 -8.29 8.83 -14.91
C GLU A 86 -9.23 7.63 -14.74
N LEU A 87 -8.71 6.45 -14.44
CA LEU A 87 -9.51 5.28 -14.11
C LEU A 87 -10.28 5.48 -12.79
N ALA A 88 -9.62 6.05 -11.76
CA ALA A 88 -10.25 6.37 -10.48
C ALA A 88 -11.43 7.33 -10.65
N LYS A 89 -11.27 8.41 -11.41
CA LYS A 89 -12.32 9.38 -11.75
C LYS A 89 -13.48 8.74 -12.53
N LYS A 90 -13.17 7.87 -13.49
CA LYS A 90 -14.18 7.13 -14.25
C LYS A 90 -15.05 6.30 -13.31
N ILE A 91 -14.41 5.47 -12.44
CA ILE A 91 -15.13 4.60 -11.51
C ILE A 91 -15.90 5.42 -10.47
N GLN A 92 -15.36 6.56 -10.01
CA GLN A 92 -16.05 7.50 -9.13
C GLN A 92 -17.38 7.95 -9.74
N LYS A 93 -17.39 8.38 -11.02
CA LYS A 93 -18.59 8.76 -11.74
C LYS A 93 -19.60 7.63 -11.88
N GLU A 94 -19.12 6.42 -12.27
CA GLU A 94 -19.97 5.23 -12.38
C GLU A 94 -20.62 4.84 -11.05
N GLN A 95 -19.97 5.16 -9.93
CA GLN A 95 -20.46 4.89 -8.58
C GLN A 95 -21.24 6.05 -7.95
N ASN A 96 -21.41 7.16 -8.66
CA ASN A 96 -22.10 8.39 -8.22
C ASN A 96 -21.57 8.95 -6.89
N LEU A 97 -20.22 8.88 -6.68
CA LEU A 97 -19.60 9.41 -5.47
C LEU A 97 -19.28 10.89 -5.64
N THR A 98 -19.89 11.73 -4.77
CA THR A 98 -19.73 13.18 -4.80
C THR A 98 -18.77 13.73 -3.75
N ASN A 99 -18.47 12.92 -2.72
CA ASN A 99 -17.61 13.29 -1.59
C ASN A 99 -16.18 12.76 -1.74
N ILE A 100 -15.68 12.65 -2.96
CA ILE A 100 -14.29 12.23 -3.23
C ILE A 100 -13.75 12.97 -4.47
N THR A 101 -12.47 13.30 -4.42
CA THR A 101 -11.72 13.94 -5.53
C THR A 101 -10.43 13.16 -5.79
N PHE A 102 -10.07 12.97 -7.07
CA PHE A 102 -8.82 12.32 -7.46
C PHE A 102 -7.94 13.28 -8.25
N LEU A 103 -6.66 13.40 -7.85
CA LEU A 103 -5.69 14.32 -8.43
C LEU A 103 -4.41 13.60 -8.81
N SER A 104 -3.84 13.92 -9.97
CA SER A 104 -2.48 13.51 -10.30
C SER A 104 -1.51 14.45 -9.60
N GLY A 105 -0.56 13.88 -8.85
CA GLY A 105 0.43 14.67 -8.12
C GLY A 105 1.38 13.81 -7.31
N ASN A 106 2.42 14.45 -6.79
CA ASN A 106 3.45 13.82 -5.99
C ASN A 106 3.22 14.10 -4.50
N TYR A 107 3.04 13.07 -3.69
CA TYR A 107 2.84 13.19 -2.24
C TYR A 107 4.09 13.68 -1.49
N LYS A 108 5.24 13.83 -2.15
CA LYS A 108 6.45 14.50 -1.60
C LYS A 108 6.33 16.03 -1.68
N ASN A 109 5.57 16.53 -2.63
CA ASN A 109 5.29 17.96 -2.86
C ASN A 109 3.91 18.05 -3.50
N THR A 110 2.88 18.13 -2.68
CA THR A 110 1.48 17.98 -3.10
C THR A 110 0.90 19.23 -3.76
N GLY A 111 1.46 20.41 -3.44
CA GLY A 111 0.91 21.69 -3.83
C GLY A 111 -0.33 22.12 -3.02
N PHE A 112 -0.79 21.33 -2.05
CA PHE A 112 -1.85 21.76 -1.12
C PHE A 112 -1.35 22.83 -0.16
N GLN A 113 -2.27 23.66 0.33
CA GLN A 113 -1.97 24.65 1.37
C GLN A 113 -1.64 23.93 2.69
N ASP A 114 -0.93 24.63 3.57
CA ASP A 114 -0.67 24.17 4.91
C ASP A 114 -1.97 23.87 5.66
N THR A 115 -1.97 22.87 6.54
CA THR A 115 -3.13 22.55 7.39
C THR A 115 -4.44 22.34 6.64
N SER A 116 -4.40 21.70 5.45
CA SER A 116 -5.58 21.46 4.59
C SER A 116 -6.39 20.23 5.04
N PHE A 117 -5.78 19.25 5.67
CA PHE A 117 -6.42 17.97 5.97
C PHE A 117 -6.51 17.69 7.46
N ASP A 118 -7.61 17.07 7.88
CA ASP A 118 -7.83 16.59 9.25
C ASP A 118 -7.20 15.21 9.46
N ARG A 119 -7.20 14.39 8.41
CA ARG A 119 -6.73 13.00 8.41
C ARG A 119 -5.94 12.71 7.14
N ILE A 120 -4.82 12.02 7.29
CA ILE A 120 -4.03 11.57 6.13
C ILE A 120 -3.69 10.09 6.33
N PHE A 121 -3.86 9.29 5.28
CA PHE A 121 -3.34 7.92 5.31
C PHE A 121 -2.53 7.59 4.05
N ALA A 122 -1.64 6.62 4.22
CA ALA A 122 -0.83 6.05 3.16
C ALA A 122 -0.87 4.53 3.30
N LEU A 123 -1.39 3.86 2.27
CA LEU A 123 -1.53 2.41 2.23
C LEU A 123 -0.62 1.85 1.15
N GLU A 124 0.45 1.14 1.56
CA GLU A 124 1.42 0.50 0.68
C GLU A 124 1.97 1.44 -0.41
N SER A 125 2.21 2.68 -0.04
CA SER A 125 2.65 3.73 -0.96
C SER A 125 3.96 4.41 -0.53
N ILE A 126 4.21 4.57 0.77
CA ILE A 126 5.42 5.22 1.29
C ILE A 126 6.69 4.43 0.94
N VAL A 127 6.57 3.11 0.83
CA VAL A 127 7.68 2.23 0.43
C VAL A 127 8.30 2.63 -0.90
N TYR A 128 7.53 3.23 -1.83
CA TYR A 128 8.00 3.69 -3.13
C TYR A 128 8.68 5.06 -3.12
N ALA A 129 8.59 5.81 -2.03
CA ALA A 129 9.30 7.08 -1.91
C ALA A 129 10.81 6.86 -1.78
N VAL A 130 11.62 7.57 -2.58
CA VAL A 130 13.08 7.55 -2.47
C VAL A 130 13.51 8.21 -1.14
N GLN A 131 12.97 9.38 -0.87
CA GLN A 131 13.22 10.16 0.35
C GLN A 131 11.96 10.16 1.23
N LYS A 132 11.82 9.15 2.09
CA LYS A 132 10.65 8.99 2.96
C LYS A 132 10.50 10.13 3.95
N LYS A 133 11.61 10.69 4.44
CA LYS A 133 11.61 11.84 5.34
C LYS A 133 10.91 13.06 4.71
N ASP A 134 11.15 13.32 3.42
CA ASP A 134 10.51 14.46 2.74
C ASP A 134 9.00 14.27 2.64
N VAL A 135 8.53 13.02 2.41
CA VAL A 135 7.10 12.69 2.40
C VAL A 135 6.47 12.94 3.77
N ILE A 136 7.15 12.55 4.86
CA ILE A 136 6.66 12.77 6.22
C ILE A 136 6.61 14.26 6.54
N ASN A 137 7.59 15.05 6.09
CA ASN A 137 7.58 16.51 6.25
C ASN A 137 6.40 17.15 5.50
N GLU A 138 6.13 16.71 4.26
CA GLU A 138 5.00 17.21 3.49
C GLU A 138 3.66 16.83 4.13
N ILE A 139 3.50 15.57 4.57
CA ILE A 139 2.32 15.12 5.32
C ILE A 139 2.13 16.00 6.58
N SER A 140 3.20 16.28 7.33
CA SER A 140 3.12 17.17 8.48
C SER A 140 2.67 18.57 8.09
N ARG A 141 3.21 19.16 7.03
CA ARG A 141 2.86 20.50 6.56
C ARG A 141 1.38 20.65 6.26
N ILE A 142 0.81 19.70 5.52
CA ILE A 142 -0.59 19.78 5.04
C ILE A 142 -1.61 19.23 6.05
N LEU A 143 -1.17 18.54 7.11
CA LEU A 143 -2.05 18.07 8.17
C LEU A 143 -2.32 19.19 9.18
N LYS A 144 -3.55 19.34 9.62
CA LYS A 144 -3.95 20.30 10.67
C LYS A 144 -3.33 19.93 12.02
N PRO A 145 -3.16 20.89 12.95
CA PRO A 145 -2.85 20.56 14.35
C PRO A 145 -3.86 19.55 14.91
N HIS A 146 -3.38 18.61 15.71
CA HIS A 146 -4.15 17.47 16.24
C HIS A 146 -4.74 16.52 15.19
N GLY A 147 -4.38 16.71 13.91
CA GLY A 147 -4.72 15.79 12.82
C GLY A 147 -3.99 14.45 12.96
N LYS A 148 -4.58 13.38 12.42
CA LYS A 148 -4.00 12.03 12.45
C LYS A 148 -3.38 11.62 11.13
N CYS A 149 -2.20 11.03 11.20
CA CYS A 149 -1.52 10.35 10.10
C CYS A 149 -1.52 8.84 10.36
N VAL A 150 -1.89 8.05 9.35
CA VAL A 150 -1.89 6.58 9.41
C VAL A 150 -1.09 6.03 8.23
N ILE A 151 -0.04 5.26 8.51
CA ILE A 151 0.83 4.65 7.50
C ILE A 151 0.75 3.13 7.65
N LEU A 152 0.34 2.43 6.60
CA LEU A 152 0.34 0.96 6.55
C LEU A 152 1.31 0.52 5.46
N ASP A 153 2.42 -0.11 5.86
CA ASP A 153 3.46 -0.51 4.90
C ASP A 153 4.38 -1.60 5.49
N GLY A 154 5.33 -2.04 4.67
CA GLY A 154 6.41 -2.93 5.05
C GLY A 154 7.57 -2.19 5.72
N PHE A 155 8.00 -2.64 6.91
CA PHE A 155 9.14 -2.09 7.64
C PHE A 155 10.06 -3.18 8.19
N PHE A 156 11.33 -2.86 8.36
CA PHE A 156 12.18 -3.67 9.21
C PHE A 156 11.82 -3.44 10.68
N PRO A 157 11.58 -4.50 11.47
CA PRO A 157 11.26 -4.36 12.90
C PRO A 157 12.44 -3.78 13.71
N LYS A 158 13.66 -4.01 13.23
CA LYS A 158 14.90 -3.46 13.79
C LYS A 158 15.76 -2.91 12.64
N ASN A 159 16.98 -3.37 12.52
CA ASN A 159 17.88 -3.03 11.40
C ASN A 159 17.65 -3.95 10.20
N GLN A 160 18.24 -3.59 9.05
CA GLN A 160 18.27 -4.45 7.87
C GLN A 160 18.83 -5.84 8.21
N PRO A 161 18.45 -6.90 7.46
CA PRO A 161 18.97 -8.25 7.66
C PRO A 161 20.50 -8.27 7.72
N SER A 162 21.09 -8.95 8.69
CA SER A 162 22.54 -9.07 8.84
C SER A 162 23.13 -10.13 7.89
N SER A 163 22.38 -11.19 7.62
CA SER A 163 22.79 -12.31 6.77
C SER A 163 23.02 -11.87 5.32
N SER A 164 24.13 -12.26 4.73
CA SER A 164 24.48 -12.02 3.33
C SER A 164 23.42 -12.58 2.36
N PHE A 165 22.90 -13.77 2.63
CA PHE A 165 21.83 -14.39 1.86
C PHE A 165 20.54 -13.55 1.91
N LEU A 166 20.10 -13.14 3.10
CA LEU A 166 18.89 -12.32 3.26
C LEU A 166 19.04 -10.93 2.64
N LYS A 167 20.24 -10.32 2.70
CA LYS A 167 20.53 -9.07 1.99
C LYS A 167 20.39 -9.22 0.47
N LYS A 168 20.87 -10.34 -0.08
CA LYS A 168 20.73 -10.60 -1.54
C LYS A 168 19.26 -10.82 -1.91
N ALA A 169 18.53 -11.61 -1.13
CA ALA A 169 17.10 -11.83 -1.30
C ALA A 169 16.31 -10.51 -1.24
N TYR A 170 16.58 -9.67 -0.24
CA TYR A 170 16.00 -8.34 -0.09
C TYR A 170 16.25 -7.45 -1.31
N ARG A 171 17.51 -7.32 -1.75
CA ARG A 171 17.83 -6.50 -2.94
C ARG A 171 17.09 -6.98 -4.19
N LEU A 172 16.94 -8.30 -4.36
CA LEU A 172 16.21 -8.85 -5.49
C LEU A 172 14.72 -8.51 -5.42
N VAL A 173 14.08 -8.62 -4.24
CA VAL A 173 12.68 -8.21 -4.05
C VAL A 173 12.49 -6.73 -4.38
N LEU A 174 13.35 -5.87 -3.83
CA LEU A 174 13.28 -4.42 -4.09
C LEU A 174 13.37 -4.10 -5.58
N SER A 175 14.38 -4.67 -6.28
CA SER A 175 14.60 -4.42 -7.70
C SER A 175 13.40 -4.84 -8.56
N LYS A 176 12.74 -5.97 -8.22
CA LYS A 176 11.59 -6.48 -8.97
C LYS A 176 10.29 -5.71 -8.70
N ARG A 177 10.20 -5.10 -7.55
CA ARG A 177 9.05 -4.27 -7.15
C ARG A 177 9.24 -2.78 -7.42
N SER A 178 10.41 -2.38 -7.98
CA SER A 178 10.79 -0.97 -8.15
C SER A 178 10.74 -0.18 -6.84
N ILE A 179 11.06 -0.85 -5.72
CA ILE A 179 11.10 -0.24 -4.38
C ILE A 179 12.52 0.28 -4.15
N PRO A 180 12.73 1.59 -3.92
CA PRO A 180 14.07 2.16 -3.74
C PRO A 180 14.73 1.74 -2.41
N GLY A 181 13.93 1.39 -1.41
CA GLY A 181 14.40 0.91 -0.11
C GLY A 181 13.29 0.85 0.93
N ILE A 182 13.48 0.00 1.94
CA ILE A 182 12.61 -0.08 3.12
C ILE A 182 13.40 0.46 4.31
N VAL A 183 12.76 1.25 5.15
CA VAL A 183 13.34 1.77 6.40
C VAL A 183 12.91 0.90 7.59
N SER A 184 13.62 1.03 8.70
CA SER A 184 13.23 0.40 9.95
C SER A 184 12.11 1.19 10.64
N LEU A 185 11.41 0.55 11.56
CA LEU A 185 10.43 1.24 12.43
C LEU A 185 11.05 2.38 13.19
N LEU A 186 12.29 2.20 13.68
CA LEU A 186 13.01 3.23 14.41
C LEU A 186 13.31 4.45 13.53
N GLU A 187 13.75 4.25 12.30
CA GLU A 187 13.97 5.35 11.34
C GLU A 187 12.67 6.07 11.02
N MET A 188 11.58 5.34 10.77
CA MET A 188 10.28 5.95 10.48
C MET A 188 9.75 6.74 11.67
N GLN A 189 9.89 6.21 12.89
CA GLN A 189 9.53 6.92 14.11
C GLN A 189 10.35 8.21 14.27
N SER A 190 11.65 8.17 14.02
CA SER A 190 12.51 9.35 14.05
C SER A 190 12.11 10.41 13.01
N TYR A 191 11.67 9.99 11.81
CA TYR A 191 11.16 10.93 10.80
C TYR A 191 9.86 11.61 11.28
N LEU A 192 8.94 10.84 11.86
CA LEU A 192 7.68 11.37 12.40
C LEU A 192 7.95 12.36 13.55
N GLU A 193 8.77 11.97 14.53
CA GLU A 193 9.12 12.84 15.67
C GLU A 193 9.78 14.15 15.22
N SER A 194 10.73 14.08 14.26
CA SER A 194 11.40 15.24 13.70
C SER A 194 10.49 16.16 12.89
N ALA A 195 9.39 15.63 12.36
CA ALA A 195 8.36 16.39 11.64
C ALA A 195 7.25 16.92 12.57
N GLY A 196 7.37 16.76 13.89
CA GLY A 196 6.43 17.30 14.88
C GLY A 196 5.25 16.41 15.20
N PHE A 197 5.33 15.10 14.91
CA PHE A 197 4.31 14.14 15.34
C PHE A 197 4.56 13.65 16.76
N THR A 198 3.46 13.34 17.46
CA THR A 198 3.41 12.75 18.81
C THR A 198 2.46 11.56 18.83
N ASP A 199 2.28 10.92 19.98
CA ASP A 199 1.36 9.80 20.22
C ASP A 199 1.54 8.70 19.18
N ILE A 200 2.81 8.37 18.85
CA ILE A 200 3.13 7.40 17.81
C ILE A 200 2.86 5.99 18.32
N ALA A 201 1.79 5.37 17.79
CA ALA A 201 1.43 3.98 18.05
C ALA A 201 1.79 3.08 16.87
N ILE A 202 2.42 1.94 17.14
CA ILE A 202 2.87 0.97 16.12
C ILE A 202 2.15 -0.36 16.34
N HIS A 203 1.36 -0.78 15.36
CA HIS A 203 0.62 -2.03 15.37
C HIS A 203 1.24 -3.03 14.42
N ASN A 204 1.65 -4.20 14.92
CA ASN A 204 2.19 -5.26 14.08
C ASN A 204 1.06 -6.10 13.45
N LEU A 205 0.90 -5.98 12.15
CA LEU A 205 -0.12 -6.67 11.36
C LEU A 205 0.40 -7.88 10.60
N SER A 206 1.66 -8.28 10.80
CA SER A 206 2.30 -9.36 10.03
C SER A 206 1.54 -10.67 10.08
N LYS A 207 0.93 -11.01 11.24
CA LYS A 207 0.07 -12.20 11.37
C LYS A 207 -1.24 -12.06 10.58
N ASN A 208 -1.80 -10.86 10.56
CA ASN A 208 -3.09 -10.59 9.92
C ASN A 208 -3.01 -10.63 8.40
N ILE A 209 -1.84 -10.31 7.83
CA ILE A 209 -1.62 -10.40 6.38
C ILE A 209 -0.98 -11.73 5.95
N SER A 210 -0.57 -12.59 6.89
CA SER A 210 0.21 -13.82 6.61
C SER A 210 -0.50 -14.77 5.64
N LYS A 211 -1.82 -14.90 5.71
CA LYS A 211 -2.61 -15.69 4.76
C LYS A 211 -2.49 -15.14 3.32
N HIS A 212 -2.34 -13.84 3.16
CA HIS A 212 -2.10 -13.23 1.85
C HIS A 212 -0.75 -13.67 1.27
N TYR A 213 0.32 -13.70 2.09
CA TYR A 213 1.63 -14.21 1.67
C TYR A 213 1.59 -15.70 1.35
N LEU A 214 0.92 -16.50 2.19
CA LEU A 214 0.84 -17.95 2.00
C LEU A 214 0.00 -18.31 0.77
N PHE A 215 -1.15 -17.69 0.58
CA PHE A 215 -2.04 -18.01 -0.54
C PHE A 215 -1.72 -17.19 -1.80
N GLY A 216 -1.47 -15.88 -1.68
CA GLY A 216 -1.16 -15.00 -2.81
C GLY A 216 0.24 -15.26 -3.36
N GLY A 217 1.27 -15.24 -2.52
CA GLY A 217 2.66 -15.46 -2.92
C GLY A 217 2.89 -16.87 -3.45
N PHE A 218 2.38 -17.90 -2.77
CA PHE A 218 2.53 -19.30 -3.19
C PHE A 218 1.78 -19.59 -4.50
N PHE A 219 0.50 -19.18 -4.62
CA PHE A 219 -0.27 -19.43 -5.84
C PHE A 219 0.20 -18.59 -7.03
N VAL A 220 0.62 -17.33 -6.81
CA VAL A 220 1.21 -16.51 -7.86
C VAL A 220 2.56 -17.08 -8.30
N SER A 221 3.38 -17.56 -7.36
CA SER A 221 4.66 -18.23 -7.65
C SER A 221 4.45 -19.54 -8.40
N LEU A 222 3.52 -20.37 -7.95
CA LEU A 222 3.20 -21.65 -8.60
C LEU A 222 2.60 -21.44 -10.00
N ARG A 223 1.66 -20.50 -10.14
CA ARG A 223 1.06 -20.14 -11.43
C ARG A 223 2.06 -19.49 -12.37
N GLY A 224 2.98 -18.66 -11.85
CA GLY A 224 4.09 -18.09 -12.60
C GLY A 224 5.06 -19.16 -13.11
N LEU A 225 5.45 -20.11 -12.26
CA LEU A 225 6.28 -21.25 -12.64
C LEU A 225 5.60 -22.15 -13.67
N MET A 226 4.30 -22.49 -13.46
CA MET A 226 3.54 -23.31 -14.39
C MET A 226 3.33 -22.57 -15.73
N SER A 227 3.01 -21.27 -15.72
CA SER A 227 2.85 -20.48 -16.95
C SER A 227 4.16 -20.31 -17.70
N ALA A 228 5.29 -20.16 -17.01
CA ALA A 228 6.62 -20.11 -17.60
C ALA A 228 6.98 -21.44 -18.25
N GLU A 229 6.67 -22.59 -17.61
CA GLU A 229 6.94 -23.91 -18.16
C GLU A 229 6.07 -24.18 -19.40
N VAL A 230 4.77 -23.86 -19.35
CA VAL A 230 3.86 -23.96 -20.51
C VAL A 230 4.31 -23.02 -21.64
N LYS A 231 4.72 -21.80 -21.36
CA LYS A 231 5.28 -20.87 -22.36
C LYS A 231 6.58 -21.41 -22.93
N ARG A 232 7.47 -21.99 -22.09
CA ARG A 232 8.74 -22.59 -22.50
C ARG A 232 8.49 -23.73 -23.47
N LEU A 233 7.58 -24.65 -23.16
CA LEU A 233 7.19 -25.74 -24.05
C LEU A 233 6.60 -25.22 -25.36
N ARG A 234 5.69 -24.23 -25.29
CA ARG A 234 5.07 -23.63 -26.49
C ARG A 234 6.08 -22.86 -27.36
N ASN A 235 7.06 -22.19 -26.75
CA ASN A 235 8.07 -21.42 -27.47
C ASN A 235 9.19 -22.32 -28.03
N LYS A 236 9.51 -23.44 -27.36
CA LYS A 236 10.42 -24.47 -27.89
C LYS A 236 9.86 -25.06 -29.20
N VAL A 237 8.52 -25.21 -29.28
CA VAL A 237 7.82 -25.63 -30.50
C VAL A 237 7.82 -24.54 -31.59
N LYS A 238 7.90 -23.24 -31.20
CA LYS A 238 7.84 -22.09 -32.11
C LYS A 238 9.19 -21.40 -32.40
N GLY A 239 10.31 -21.93 -31.87
CA GLY A 239 11.67 -21.39 -32.12
C GLY A 239 11.92 -19.98 -31.54
N LYS A 240 11.11 -19.52 -30.55
CA LYS A 240 11.27 -18.19 -29.92
C LYS A 240 11.95 -18.28 -28.55
N THR A 241 12.87 -17.34 -28.28
CA THR A 241 13.48 -17.13 -26.95
C THR A 241 12.47 -16.56 -25.96
N ILE A 242 12.55 -17.00 -24.70
CA ILE A 242 11.61 -16.64 -23.63
C ILE A 242 12.16 -15.44 -22.86
N GLU A 243 11.33 -14.41 -22.69
CA GLU A 243 11.53 -13.44 -21.62
C GLU A 243 11.19 -14.09 -20.26
N ASP A 244 12.17 -14.13 -19.34
CA ASP A 244 12.08 -14.79 -18.03
C ASP A 244 11.20 -14.04 -16.99
N THR A 245 10.34 -13.12 -17.41
CA THR A 245 9.55 -12.24 -16.54
C THR A 245 8.65 -13.00 -15.54
N ASP A 246 8.03 -14.10 -15.98
CA ASP A 246 7.08 -14.83 -15.11
C ASP A 246 7.80 -15.65 -13.99
N LYS A 247 9.00 -16.17 -14.27
CA LYS A 247 9.85 -16.84 -13.24
C LYS A 247 10.35 -15.85 -12.20
N ILE A 248 10.63 -14.63 -12.63
CA ILE A 248 11.16 -13.56 -11.81
C ILE A 248 10.11 -13.07 -10.81
N ILE A 249 8.84 -12.91 -11.26
CA ILE A 249 7.72 -12.50 -10.39
C ILE A 249 7.43 -13.58 -9.34
N GLY A 250 7.43 -14.86 -9.74
CA GLY A 250 7.26 -15.99 -8.81
C GLY A 250 8.37 -16.06 -7.76
N GLY A 251 9.63 -15.85 -8.18
CA GLY A 251 10.78 -15.83 -7.28
C GLY A 251 10.74 -14.69 -6.25
N ALA A 252 10.29 -13.50 -6.65
CA ALA A 252 10.16 -12.35 -5.73
C ALA A 252 9.10 -12.61 -4.64
N GLY A 253 7.94 -13.18 -4.99
CA GLY A 253 6.91 -13.54 -4.02
C GLY A 253 7.36 -14.58 -2.99
N PHE A 254 8.14 -15.58 -3.42
CA PHE A 254 8.74 -16.56 -2.51
C PHE A 254 9.75 -15.92 -1.55
N LEU A 255 10.58 -15.00 -2.03
CA LEU A 255 11.56 -14.30 -1.21
C LEU A 255 10.91 -13.32 -0.22
N GLU A 256 9.82 -12.66 -0.59
CA GLU A 256 9.01 -11.85 0.34
C GLU A 256 8.44 -12.73 1.46
N MET A 257 7.89 -13.88 1.12
CA MET A 257 7.42 -14.85 2.10
C MET A 257 8.55 -15.28 3.04
N LEU A 258 9.74 -15.56 2.52
CA LEU A 258 10.91 -15.94 3.31
C LEU A 258 11.34 -14.83 4.27
N LEU A 259 11.38 -13.58 3.82
CA LEU A 259 11.69 -12.41 4.66
C LEU A 259 10.66 -12.22 5.78
N GLY A 260 9.38 -12.41 5.48
CA GLY A 260 8.29 -12.37 6.46
C GLY A 260 8.37 -13.51 7.49
N ILE A 261 8.58 -14.76 7.05
CA ILE A 261 8.70 -15.94 7.93
C ILE A 261 9.92 -15.80 8.86
N THR A 262 11.04 -15.27 8.36
CA THR A 262 12.25 -15.03 9.17
C THR A 262 12.14 -13.81 10.09
N LYS A 263 10.99 -13.12 10.13
CA LYS A 263 10.74 -11.90 10.90
C LYS A 263 11.74 -10.75 10.61
N ASN A 264 12.41 -10.78 9.46
CA ASN A 264 13.30 -9.71 9.05
C ASN A 264 12.57 -8.56 8.36
N LEU A 265 11.36 -8.81 7.86
CA LEU A 265 10.45 -7.82 7.31
C LEU A 265 9.07 -8.06 7.93
N GLY A 266 8.42 -7.01 8.36
CA GLY A 266 7.06 -7.08 8.90
C GLY A 266 6.16 -6.05 8.24
N TYR A 267 4.86 -6.22 8.43
CA TYR A 267 3.83 -5.28 7.98
C TYR A 267 3.23 -4.59 9.19
N TYR A 268 3.20 -3.26 9.16
CA TYR A 268 2.83 -2.47 10.33
C TYR A 268 1.88 -1.35 9.95
N ALA A 269 0.98 -1.02 10.88
CA ALA A 269 0.27 0.25 10.86
C ALA A 269 0.90 1.18 11.89
N ILE A 270 1.27 2.36 11.47
CA ILE A 270 1.81 3.43 12.32
C ILE A 270 0.76 4.53 12.36
N VAL A 271 0.34 4.91 13.57
CA VAL A 271 -0.61 6.01 13.81
C VAL A 271 0.15 7.10 14.55
N ALA A 272 0.02 8.34 14.11
CA ALA A 272 0.68 9.49 14.75
C ALA A 272 -0.23 10.71 14.72
N THR A 273 -0.13 11.56 15.75
CA THR A 273 -0.89 12.81 15.87
C THR A 273 0.06 13.98 15.65
N LYS A 274 -0.33 14.96 14.84
CA LYS A 274 0.44 16.22 14.70
C LYS A 274 0.25 17.08 15.95
N LYS A 275 1.37 17.65 16.46
CA LYS A 275 1.32 18.68 17.52
C LYS A 275 0.49 19.89 17.12
#